data_540f9c5210987bb4e499eec4d66663a1
#
_entry.id   540f9c5210987bb4e499eec4d66663a1
#
_cell.length_a   1.000
_cell.length_b   1.000
_cell.length_c   1.000
_cell.angle_alpha   90.00
_cell.angle_beta   90.00
_cell.angle_gamma   90.00
#
_symmetry.space_group_name_H-M   'P 1'
#
loop_
_entity.id
_entity.type
_entity.pdbx_description
1 polymer ?
#
loop_
_entity_poly.entity_id
_entity_poly.type
_entity_poly.pdbx_seq_one_letter_code
_entity_poly.pdbx_strand_id
1 'polypeptide(L)'
;CLARCSHPNIVKHVLSMDLDGMLLIVMEYADGGDLYKQIKARQPGMKYFKEHEILFIFLPLCLALDHIHGKRMMHRDLKTANVLLTCTGLVKLGDFGFSRQYEDSLSKPVGSTFCGTPYYLSPELWRRAPYSKKSEMWALGGVLYEVMALKRPFGGKNMDELIDNI
;
A
#
# COMPACT_ATOMS: atom_id res chain seq x y z
N CYS A 1 5.39 -13.96 -1.14
CA CYS A 1 4.02 -13.48 -1.42
C CYS A 1 3.88 -13.02 -2.87
N LEU A 2 4.70 -12.09 -3.36
CA LEU A 2 4.58 -11.52 -4.72
C LEU A 2 4.52 -12.58 -5.83
N ALA A 3 5.38 -13.60 -5.81
CA ALA A 3 5.43 -14.68 -6.80
C ALA A 3 4.10 -15.46 -6.97
N ARG A 4 3.18 -15.34 -6.02
CA ARG A 4 1.86 -15.98 -6.06
C ARG A 4 0.76 -15.07 -6.60
N CYS A 5 1.08 -13.80 -6.85
CA CYS A 5 0.15 -12.79 -7.37
C CYS A 5 0.33 -12.65 -8.87
N SER A 6 -0.76 -12.84 -9.63
CA SER A 6 -0.82 -12.54 -11.05
C SER A 6 -2.08 -11.69 -11.26
N HIS A 7 -1.88 -10.37 -11.39
CA HIS A 7 -2.96 -9.40 -11.54
C HIS A 7 -2.44 -8.17 -12.28
N PRO A 8 -3.21 -7.54 -13.18
CA PRO A 8 -2.74 -6.39 -13.97
C PRO A 8 -2.35 -5.18 -13.09
N ASN A 9 -2.97 -5.03 -11.93
CA ASN A 9 -2.73 -3.93 -11.00
C ASN A 9 -1.81 -4.30 -9.82
N ILE A 10 -1.01 -5.36 -9.97
CA ILE A 10 0.07 -5.74 -9.05
C ILE A 10 1.35 -5.84 -9.87
N VAL A 11 2.46 -5.35 -9.32
CA VAL A 11 3.78 -5.48 -9.95
C VAL A 11 4.09 -6.96 -10.16
N LYS A 12 4.39 -7.34 -11.41
CA LYS A 12 4.63 -8.74 -11.76
C LYS A 12 5.98 -9.21 -11.23
N HIS A 13 5.98 -10.32 -10.52
CA HIS A 13 7.20 -11.06 -10.22
C HIS A 13 7.68 -11.79 -11.47
N VAL A 14 8.95 -11.65 -11.82
CA VAL A 14 9.56 -12.33 -12.95
C VAL A 14 10.29 -13.56 -12.47
N LEU A 15 11.28 -13.39 -11.61
CA LEU A 15 12.02 -14.50 -10.99
C LEU A 15 12.65 -14.06 -9.66
N SER A 16 13.02 -15.05 -8.86
CA SER A 16 13.87 -14.85 -7.67
C SER A 16 15.04 -15.83 -7.74
N MET A 17 16.21 -15.37 -7.34
CA MET A 17 17.42 -16.20 -7.29
C MET A 17 18.20 -15.87 -6.02
N ASP A 18 18.93 -16.85 -5.52
CA ASP A 18 19.97 -16.64 -4.51
C ASP A 18 21.31 -16.42 -5.23
N LEU A 19 21.97 -15.34 -4.88
CA LEU A 19 23.32 -15.03 -5.36
C LEU A 19 24.19 -14.74 -4.14
N ASP A 20 25.07 -15.67 -3.82
CA ASP A 20 26.02 -15.58 -2.70
C ASP A 20 25.34 -15.24 -1.35
N GLY A 21 24.20 -15.86 -1.06
CA GLY A 21 23.40 -15.64 0.15
C GLY A 21 22.54 -14.37 0.13
N MET A 22 22.48 -13.67 -1.01
CA MET A 22 21.60 -12.53 -1.24
C MET A 22 20.39 -12.95 -2.09
N LEU A 23 19.18 -12.75 -1.56
CA LEU A 23 17.96 -12.96 -2.34
C LEU A 23 17.75 -11.80 -3.32
N LEU A 24 17.91 -12.10 -4.62
CA LEU A 24 17.57 -11.18 -5.71
C LEU A 24 16.15 -11.46 -6.20
N ILE A 25 15.35 -10.41 -6.32
CA ILE A 25 13.99 -10.48 -6.85
C ILE A 25 13.90 -9.58 -8.07
N VAL A 26 13.65 -10.19 -9.23
CA VAL A 26 13.43 -9.47 -10.49
C VAL A 26 11.94 -9.27 -10.66
N MET A 27 11.55 -8.03 -10.89
CA MET A 27 10.15 -7.60 -11.00
C MET A 27 9.93 -6.75 -12.25
N GLU A 28 8.69 -6.63 -12.67
CA GLU A 28 8.26 -5.64 -13.65
C GLU A 28 8.66 -4.23 -13.19
N TYR A 29 9.13 -3.42 -14.15
CA TYR A 29 9.44 -2.02 -13.90
C TYR A 29 8.26 -1.12 -14.29
N ALA A 30 7.78 -0.32 -13.36
CA ALA A 30 6.75 0.69 -13.58
C ALA A 30 7.43 2.06 -13.81
N ASP A 31 7.43 2.51 -15.05
CA ASP A 31 8.24 3.63 -15.56
C ASP A 31 7.61 5.02 -15.35
N GLY A 32 6.37 5.12 -14.87
CA GLY A 32 5.67 6.36 -14.56
C GLY A 32 5.89 6.89 -13.13
N GLY A 33 6.78 6.24 -12.36
CA GLY A 33 7.06 6.64 -10.97
C GLY A 33 6.00 6.19 -9.99
N ASP A 34 5.91 6.86 -8.84
CA ASP A 34 4.98 6.55 -7.77
C ASP A 34 3.95 7.66 -7.52
N LEU A 35 2.82 7.28 -6.95
CA LEU A 35 1.70 8.18 -6.67
C LEU A 35 2.07 9.29 -5.67
N TYR A 36 2.96 9.00 -4.71
CA TYR A 36 3.43 10.01 -3.76
C TYR A 36 4.12 11.18 -4.46
N LYS A 37 5.01 10.90 -5.43
CA LYS A 37 5.67 11.92 -6.25
C LYS A 37 4.67 12.71 -7.09
N GLN A 38 3.66 12.06 -7.65
CA GLN A 38 2.58 12.72 -8.40
C GLN A 38 1.79 13.68 -7.53
N ILE A 39 1.44 13.27 -6.31
CA ILE A 39 0.77 14.15 -5.33
C ILE A 39 1.66 15.33 -4.97
N LYS A 40 2.94 15.09 -4.67
CA LYS A 40 3.91 16.13 -4.32
C LYS A 40 4.10 17.16 -5.44
N ALA A 41 4.13 16.72 -6.68
CA ALA A 41 4.25 17.61 -7.84
C ALA A 41 3.01 18.52 -8.03
N ARG A 42 1.84 18.09 -7.57
CA ARG A 42 0.58 18.84 -7.66
C ARG A 42 0.38 19.85 -6.50
N GLN A 43 1.02 19.61 -5.34
CA GLN A 43 0.86 20.44 -4.13
C GLN A 43 1.14 21.93 -4.35
N PRO A 44 2.26 22.37 -4.98
CA PRO A 44 2.60 23.79 -5.08
C PRO A 44 1.56 24.65 -5.81
N GLY A 45 0.78 24.04 -6.69
CA GLY A 45 -0.26 24.74 -7.45
C GLY A 45 -1.69 24.39 -7.04
N MET A 46 -1.86 23.60 -5.95
CA MET A 46 -3.16 23.05 -5.54
C MET A 46 -3.92 22.40 -6.70
N LYS A 47 -3.18 21.71 -7.60
CA LYS A 47 -3.74 21.07 -8.79
C LYS A 47 -4.38 19.74 -8.41
N TYR A 48 -5.58 19.81 -7.83
CA TYR A 48 -6.33 18.64 -7.41
C TYR A 48 -6.59 17.69 -8.56
N PHE A 49 -6.62 16.39 -8.24
CA PHE A 49 -7.07 15.39 -9.19
C PHE A 49 -8.56 15.55 -9.47
N LYS A 50 -8.95 15.38 -10.72
CA LYS A 50 -10.36 15.32 -11.10
C LYS A 50 -10.96 13.98 -10.67
N GLU A 51 -12.26 13.91 -10.50
CA GLU A 51 -12.96 12.68 -10.05
C GLU A 51 -12.58 11.45 -10.87
N HIS A 52 -12.56 11.56 -12.19
CA HIS A 52 -12.19 10.44 -13.05
C HIS A 52 -10.72 10.01 -12.89
N GLU A 53 -9.78 10.93 -12.59
CA GLU A 53 -8.38 10.60 -12.29
C GLU A 53 -8.30 9.85 -10.95
N ILE A 54 -9.09 10.28 -9.94
CA ILE A 54 -9.17 9.63 -8.63
C ILE A 54 -9.69 8.19 -8.78
N LEU A 55 -10.80 8.01 -9.50
CA LEU A 55 -11.38 6.70 -9.76
C LEU A 55 -10.43 5.80 -10.56
N PHE A 56 -9.72 6.38 -11.54
CA PHE A 56 -8.72 5.68 -12.34
C PHE A 56 -7.55 5.13 -11.49
N ILE A 57 -7.21 5.82 -10.40
CA ILE A 57 -6.19 5.35 -9.44
C ILE A 57 -6.80 4.38 -8.43
N PHE A 58 -7.96 4.71 -7.89
CA PHE A 58 -8.53 4.02 -6.74
C PHE A 58 -9.10 2.64 -7.06
N LEU A 59 -9.85 2.50 -8.16
CA LEU A 59 -10.47 1.23 -8.54
C LEU A 59 -9.44 0.11 -8.78
N PRO A 60 -8.33 0.34 -9.51
CA PRO A 60 -7.27 -0.65 -9.64
C PRO A 60 -6.67 -1.10 -8.31
N LEU A 61 -6.55 -0.21 -7.33
CA LEU A 61 -6.06 -0.56 -5.99
C LEU A 61 -7.06 -1.44 -5.24
N CYS A 62 -8.36 -1.16 -5.35
CA CYS A 62 -9.39 -2.02 -4.78
C CYS A 62 -9.30 -3.44 -5.37
N LEU A 63 -9.17 -3.56 -6.69
CA LEU A 63 -9.05 -4.84 -7.38
C LEU A 63 -7.75 -5.59 -6.99
N ALA A 64 -6.64 -4.88 -6.86
CA ALA A 64 -5.39 -5.45 -6.40
C ALA A 64 -5.50 -5.99 -4.97
N LEU A 65 -6.11 -5.23 -4.05
CA LEU A 65 -6.34 -5.67 -2.67
C LEU A 65 -7.31 -6.84 -2.59
N ASP A 66 -8.40 -6.82 -3.35
CA ASP A 66 -9.33 -7.95 -3.41
C ASP A 66 -8.63 -9.23 -3.87
N HIS A 67 -7.77 -9.14 -4.90
CA HIS A 67 -6.98 -10.27 -5.39
C HIS A 67 -6.06 -10.86 -4.32
N ILE A 68 -5.30 -10.03 -3.59
CA ILE A 68 -4.40 -10.54 -2.54
C ILE A 68 -5.16 -11.06 -1.32
N HIS A 69 -6.28 -10.42 -0.95
CA HIS A 69 -7.16 -10.89 0.13
C HIS A 69 -7.85 -12.21 -0.22
N GLY A 70 -8.23 -12.43 -1.49
CA GLY A 70 -8.74 -13.70 -1.99
C GLY A 70 -7.71 -14.83 -1.92
N LYS A 71 -6.42 -14.50 -2.00
CA LYS A 71 -5.30 -15.44 -1.83
C LYS A 71 -4.85 -15.61 -0.37
N ARG A 72 -5.62 -15.10 0.59
CA ARG A 72 -5.27 -15.11 2.02
C ARG A 72 -3.92 -14.44 2.31
N MET A 73 -3.67 -13.35 1.63
CA MET A 73 -2.49 -12.53 1.84
C MET A 73 -2.90 -11.11 2.24
N MET A 74 -1.99 -10.43 2.92
CA MET A 74 -2.09 -9.01 3.26
C MET A 74 -0.81 -8.28 2.82
N HIS A 75 -0.96 -7.06 2.29
CA HIS A 75 0.15 -6.24 1.81
C HIS A 75 0.98 -5.68 2.96
N ARG A 76 0.31 -5.09 3.97
CA ARG A 76 0.83 -4.59 5.23
C ARG A 76 1.67 -3.29 5.16
N ASP A 77 1.86 -2.72 3.98
CA ASP A 77 2.50 -1.41 3.81
C ASP A 77 1.84 -0.62 2.66
N LEU A 78 0.51 -0.58 2.67
CA LEU A 78 -0.24 0.21 1.69
C LEU A 78 -0.05 1.70 1.96
N LYS A 79 0.50 2.41 0.97
CA LYS A 79 0.77 3.86 0.99
C LYS A 79 0.95 4.38 -0.43
N THR A 80 0.87 5.68 -0.62
CA THR A 80 1.02 6.32 -1.94
C THR A 80 2.38 6.07 -2.60
N ALA A 81 3.46 5.89 -1.82
CA ALA A 81 4.78 5.55 -2.36
C ALA A 81 4.87 4.13 -2.95
N ASN A 82 3.99 3.21 -2.52
CA ASN A 82 3.94 1.84 -3.02
C ASN A 82 2.90 1.64 -4.13
N VAL A 83 2.22 2.72 -4.53
CA VAL A 83 1.35 2.76 -5.71
C VAL A 83 2.15 3.28 -6.89
N LEU A 84 2.48 2.40 -7.81
CA LEU A 84 3.31 2.70 -8.97
C LEU A 84 2.46 2.96 -10.21
N LEU A 85 2.98 3.78 -11.09
CA LEU A 85 2.33 4.16 -12.34
C LEU A 85 3.21 3.73 -13.52
N THR A 86 2.59 3.43 -14.65
CA THR A 86 3.30 3.23 -15.90
C THR A 86 3.07 4.42 -16.84
N CYS A 87 3.96 4.64 -17.81
CA CYS A 87 3.79 5.65 -18.85
C CYS A 87 2.54 5.38 -19.72
N THR A 88 2.07 4.13 -19.78
CA THR A 88 0.81 3.73 -20.44
C THR A 88 -0.43 3.99 -19.60
N GLY A 89 -0.28 4.51 -18.39
CA GLY A 89 -1.39 4.85 -17.50
C GLY A 89 -1.88 3.71 -16.60
N LEU A 90 -1.18 2.57 -16.51
CA LEU A 90 -1.58 1.52 -15.57
C LEU A 90 -1.17 1.87 -14.14
N VAL A 91 -2.03 1.53 -13.19
CA VAL A 91 -1.77 1.63 -11.76
C VAL A 91 -1.43 0.26 -11.21
N LYS A 92 -0.32 0.17 -10.49
CA LYS A 92 0.20 -1.10 -9.97
C LYS A 92 0.59 -0.97 -8.49
N LEU A 93 0.10 -1.90 -7.68
CA LEU A 93 0.53 -2.04 -6.30
C LEU A 93 1.87 -2.77 -6.26
N GLY A 94 2.87 -2.16 -5.63
CA GLY A 94 4.23 -2.67 -5.50
C GLY A 94 4.66 -2.82 -4.05
N ASP A 95 5.91 -3.20 -3.84
CA ASP A 95 6.57 -3.38 -2.54
C ASP A 95 5.86 -4.37 -1.60
N PHE A 96 6.01 -5.64 -1.88
CA PHE A 96 5.50 -6.75 -1.06
C PHE A 96 6.48 -7.19 0.04
N GLY A 97 7.44 -6.35 0.43
CA GLY A 97 8.46 -6.67 1.43
C GLY A 97 7.90 -7.03 2.81
N PHE A 98 6.79 -6.41 3.20
CA PHE A 98 6.10 -6.68 4.46
C PHE A 98 4.91 -7.65 4.32
N SER A 99 4.58 -8.09 3.10
CA SER A 99 3.40 -8.90 2.87
C SER A 99 3.50 -10.28 3.53
N ARG A 100 2.38 -10.75 4.07
CA ARG A 100 2.26 -12.05 4.71
C ARG A 100 1.06 -12.82 4.22
N GLN A 101 1.22 -14.14 4.16
CA GLN A 101 0.12 -15.09 4.06
C GLN A 101 -0.40 -15.40 5.46
N TYR A 102 -1.71 -15.50 5.62
CA TYR A 102 -2.35 -15.92 6.86
C TYR A 102 -3.12 -17.23 6.65
N GLU A 103 -3.11 -18.08 7.65
CA GLU A 103 -3.90 -19.30 7.70
C GLU A 103 -5.23 -19.01 8.41
N ASP A 104 -6.30 -19.75 8.04
CA ASP A 104 -7.67 -19.55 8.56
C ASP A 104 -7.86 -19.89 10.05
N SER A 105 -6.83 -20.26 10.76
CA SER A 105 -6.98 -20.47 12.20
C SER A 105 -7.18 -19.13 12.89
N LEU A 106 -8.40 -18.89 13.33
CA LEU A 106 -8.93 -17.79 14.15
C LEU A 106 -8.13 -17.50 15.45
N SER A 107 -6.96 -18.06 15.64
CA SER A 107 -6.35 -18.15 16.96
C SER A 107 -4.89 -17.76 17.07
N LYS A 108 -4.26 -17.24 16.01
CA LYS A 108 -2.94 -16.63 16.23
C LYS A 108 -2.91 -15.23 15.60
N PRO A 109 -2.78 -14.19 16.43
CA PRO A 109 -2.47 -12.86 15.90
C PRO A 109 -1.23 -13.02 15.03
N VAL A 110 -1.32 -12.64 13.75
CA VAL A 110 -0.18 -12.59 12.85
C VAL A 110 0.76 -11.56 13.47
N GLY A 111 1.67 -12.04 14.27
CA GLY A 111 2.68 -11.40 15.08
C GLY A 111 2.52 -9.88 15.25
N SER A 112 2.63 -9.42 16.47
CA SER A 112 2.70 -8.02 16.89
C SER A 112 3.91 -7.27 16.29
N THR A 113 4.30 -7.59 15.06
CA THR A 113 5.35 -6.85 14.38
C THR A 113 4.74 -5.54 13.92
N PHE A 114 5.03 -4.51 14.65
CA PHE A 114 4.72 -3.12 14.32
C PHE A 114 5.46 -2.81 13.01
N CYS A 115 4.75 -2.94 11.89
CA CYS A 115 5.31 -2.71 10.56
C CYS A 115 4.33 -1.87 9.74
N GLY A 116 4.90 -1.07 8.85
CA GLY A 116 4.16 -0.14 8.01
C GLY A 116 4.61 1.30 8.25
N THR A 117 4.07 2.19 7.44
CA THR A 117 4.37 3.62 7.54
C THR A 117 3.38 4.26 8.53
N PRO A 118 3.85 4.94 9.60
CA PRO A 118 3.02 5.41 10.72
C PRO A 118 1.72 6.11 10.32
N TYR A 119 1.76 6.98 9.32
CA TYR A 119 0.61 7.77 8.87
C TYR A 119 -0.57 6.96 8.29
N TYR A 120 -0.35 5.69 7.96
CA TYR A 120 -1.37 4.79 7.37
C TYR A 120 -1.77 3.67 8.31
N LEU A 121 -1.18 3.61 9.51
CA LEU A 121 -1.53 2.61 10.51
C LEU A 121 -2.92 2.92 11.09
N SER A 122 -3.76 1.90 11.15
CA SER A 122 -5.10 2.01 11.73
C SER A 122 -5.07 2.13 13.27
N PRO A 123 -6.10 2.70 13.90
CA PRO A 123 -6.14 2.89 15.35
C PRO A 123 -5.89 1.62 16.16
N GLU A 124 -6.42 0.48 15.70
CA GLU A 124 -6.21 -0.81 16.37
C GLU A 124 -4.73 -1.24 16.37
N LEU A 125 -3.96 -0.87 15.35
CA LEU A 125 -2.53 -1.23 15.27
C LEU A 125 -1.71 -0.41 16.29
N TRP A 126 -2.05 0.85 16.51
CA TRP A 126 -1.45 1.67 17.57
C TRP A 126 -1.73 1.09 18.97
N ARG A 127 -2.88 0.45 19.14
CA ARG A 127 -3.25 -0.30 20.36
C ARG A 127 -2.67 -1.72 20.39
N ARG A 128 -1.75 -2.06 19.49
CA ARG A 128 -1.10 -3.37 19.36
C ARG A 128 -2.10 -4.53 19.12
N ALA A 129 -3.25 -4.24 18.56
CA ALA A 129 -4.17 -5.27 18.12
C ALA A 129 -3.67 -5.95 16.81
N PRO A 130 -4.16 -7.16 16.50
CA PRO A 130 -3.75 -7.91 15.32
C PRO A 130 -4.06 -7.17 14.02
N TYR A 131 -3.15 -7.24 13.06
CA TYR A 131 -3.35 -6.73 11.70
C TYR A 131 -4.42 -7.54 10.98
N SER A 132 -5.32 -6.89 10.27
CA SER A 132 -6.44 -7.52 9.56
C SER A 132 -6.67 -6.87 8.18
N LYS A 133 -7.56 -7.48 7.38
CA LYS A 133 -8.03 -6.86 6.12
C LYS A 133 -8.64 -5.47 6.36
N LYS A 134 -9.26 -5.24 7.53
CA LYS A 134 -9.84 -3.94 7.88
C LYS A 134 -8.76 -2.88 8.09
N SER A 135 -7.60 -3.26 8.63
CA SER A 135 -6.45 -2.37 8.75
C SER A 135 -5.96 -1.92 7.36
N GLU A 136 -6.03 -2.79 6.35
CA GLU A 136 -5.71 -2.40 4.96
C GLU A 136 -6.77 -1.49 4.34
N MET A 137 -8.05 -1.66 4.71
CA MET A 137 -9.10 -0.73 4.28
C MET A 137 -8.92 0.67 4.86
N TRP A 138 -8.44 0.77 6.11
CA TRP A 138 -8.05 2.05 6.70
C TRP A 138 -6.91 2.71 5.90
N ALA A 139 -5.85 1.96 5.60
CA ALA A 139 -4.73 2.45 4.81
C ALA A 139 -5.16 2.87 3.39
N LEU A 140 -6.07 2.10 2.76
CA LEU A 140 -6.66 2.43 1.45
C LEU A 140 -7.46 3.74 1.51
N GLY A 141 -8.22 3.95 2.59
CA GLY A 141 -8.91 5.22 2.86
C GLY A 141 -7.93 6.39 3.01
N GLY A 142 -6.79 6.16 3.67
CA GLY A 142 -5.70 7.13 3.77
C GLY A 142 -5.09 7.50 2.42
N VAL A 143 -4.88 6.51 1.55
CA VAL A 143 -4.41 6.73 0.18
C VAL A 143 -5.44 7.56 -0.62
N LEU A 144 -6.72 7.20 -0.55
CA LEU A 144 -7.79 7.94 -1.21
C LEU A 144 -7.84 9.40 -0.75
N TYR A 145 -7.79 9.62 0.56
CA TYR A 145 -7.79 10.98 1.12
C TYR A 145 -6.58 11.78 0.60
N GLU A 146 -5.39 11.18 0.58
CA GLU A 146 -4.17 11.85 0.12
C GLU A 146 -4.24 12.24 -1.37
N VAL A 147 -4.84 11.39 -2.21
CA VAL A 147 -5.12 11.70 -3.62
C VAL A 147 -6.10 12.86 -3.74
N MET A 148 -7.19 12.85 -2.97
CA MET A 148 -8.24 13.88 -3.04
C MET A 148 -7.77 15.22 -2.49
N ALA A 149 -7.07 15.21 -1.35
CA ALA A 149 -6.73 16.41 -0.58
C ALA A 149 -5.31 16.91 -0.81
N LEU A 150 -4.47 16.18 -1.56
CA LEU A 150 -3.02 16.43 -1.76
C LEU A 150 -2.24 16.50 -0.44
N LYS A 151 -2.79 16.01 0.65
CA LYS A 151 -2.16 15.95 1.98
C LYS A 151 -2.64 14.72 2.74
N ARG A 152 -1.87 14.28 3.72
CA ARG A 152 -2.23 13.15 4.56
C ARG A 152 -3.48 13.46 5.40
N PRO A 153 -4.32 12.45 5.71
CA PRO A 153 -5.50 12.64 6.57
C PRO A 153 -5.11 13.00 8.00
N PHE A 154 -4.06 12.39 8.50
CA PHE A 154 -3.56 12.60 9.85
C PHE A 154 -2.10 13.05 9.81
N GLY A 155 -1.71 13.87 10.76
CA GLY A 155 -0.36 14.38 10.94
C GLY A 155 -0.18 14.83 12.39
N GLY A 156 1.08 15.12 12.76
CA GLY A 156 1.45 15.62 14.08
C GLY A 156 2.88 16.15 14.04
N LYS A 157 3.25 17.00 14.99
CA LYS A 157 4.61 17.50 15.15
C LYS A 157 5.57 16.42 15.66
N ASN A 158 5.02 15.43 16.31
CA ASN A 158 5.70 14.25 16.82
C ASN A 158 4.78 13.01 16.73
N MET A 159 5.27 11.86 17.19
CA MET A 159 4.55 10.60 17.09
C MET A 159 3.31 10.57 18.01
N ASP A 160 3.39 11.16 19.20
CA ASP A 160 2.29 11.17 20.16
C ASP A 160 1.11 11.98 19.61
N GLU A 161 1.38 13.19 19.06
CA GLU A 161 0.35 14.01 18.41
C GLU A 161 -0.27 13.31 17.18
N LEU A 162 0.54 12.56 16.42
CA LEU A 162 0.00 11.75 15.32
C LEU A 162 -0.96 10.67 15.82
N ILE A 163 -0.61 9.97 16.89
CA ILE A 163 -1.44 8.91 17.48
C ILE A 163 -2.74 9.49 18.02
N ASP A 164 -2.67 10.65 18.69
CA ASP A 164 -3.85 11.34 19.21
C ASP A 164 -4.81 11.82 18.10
N ASN A 165 -4.28 12.09 16.91
CA ASN A 165 -5.07 12.54 15.76
C ASN A 165 -5.65 11.37 14.93
N ILE A 166 -5.19 10.12 15.16
CA ILE A 166 -5.68 8.90 14.51
C ILE A 166 -6.77 8.25 15.37
#